data_6e630b25ae1d017ff9d76e4ff814f4ab
#
_entry.id   6e630b25ae1d017ff9d76e4ff814f4ab
#
_cell.length_a   1.000
_cell.length_b   1.000
_cell.length_c   1.000
_cell.angle_alpha   90.00
_cell.angle_beta   90.00
_cell.angle_gamma   90.00
#
_symmetry.space_group_name_H-M   'P 1'
#
loop_
_entity.id
_entity.type
_entity.pdbx_description
1 polymer ?
#
loop_
_entity_poly.entity_id
_entity_poly.type
_entity_poly.pdbx_seq_one_letter_code
_entity_poly.pdbx_strand_id
1 'polypeptide(L)'
;MKINSPFAIGAWSLTATAAIRRWMGTLDCKAEFGDPTVDPVHPAYRGAKIYVFWHENILLPLYLRGHANISMLLSRHQDANILDRVARMMGFGVVRGSTFHGGSAALRELTERAAVGNLTITPDGPRGPRRRLAPGCVYLASTLQIPLVAMGLGYDRPYRFGTWDRFALPRPWSRARAIVSRPLAIPPDLDRAGIETHRAGVERLLAHLSDAAEQWATAGTRRRDEQVIRKEPSRVARRAAACAGPAGVSLAAELTQHGLDLPDAEGRSAA
;
A
#
# COMPACT_ATOMS: atom_id res chain seq x y z
N MET A 1 -4.91 6.66 28.85
CA MET A 1 -3.98 7.78 29.22
C MET A 1 -3.86 8.68 28.00
N LYS A 2 -4.43 9.89 28.01
CA LYS A 2 -4.35 10.82 26.89
C LYS A 2 -2.98 11.50 26.91
N ILE A 3 -2.12 11.17 25.97
CA ILE A 3 -0.80 11.79 25.83
C ILE A 3 -1.01 13.11 25.07
N ASN A 4 -1.18 14.22 25.80
CA ASN A 4 -1.45 15.54 25.21
C ASN A 4 -0.22 16.46 25.19
N SER A 5 0.88 16.11 25.85
CA SER A 5 2.09 16.90 25.84
C SER A 5 2.87 16.73 24.53
N PRO A 6 3.23 17.81 23.81
CA PRO A 6 4.05 17.74 22.59
C PRO A 6 5.39 17.01 22.79
N PHE A 7 5.98 17.15 23.97
CA PHE A 7 7.21 16.47 24.34
C PHE A 7 6.98 14.94 24.47
N ALA A 8 5.93 14.53 25.19
CA ALA A 8 5.58 13.12 25.34
C ALA A 8 5.27 12.47 23.99
N ILE A 9 4.49 13.14 23.12
CA ILE A 9 4.21 12.68 21.76
C ILE A 9 5.53 12.51 20.98
N GLY A 10 6.49 13.45 21.13
CA GLY A 10 7.80 13.37 20.50
C GLY A 10 8.61 12.16 20.97
N ALA A 11 8.72 11.95 22.26
CA ALA A 11 9.46 10.85 22.86
C ALA A 11 8.85 9.49 22.48
N TRP A 12 7.52 9.35 22.57
CA TRP A 12 6.81 8.13 22.15
C TRP A 12 6.98 7.83 20.65
N SER A 13 6.92 8.85 19.79
CA SER A 13 7.12 8.67 18.34
C SER A 13 8.53 8.22 18.02
N LEU A 14 9.55 8.78 18.70
CA LEU A 14 10.95 8.37 18.54
C LEU A 14 11.15 6.91 18.96
N THR A 15 10.66 6.55 20.15
CA THR A 15 10.74 5.20 20.69
C THR A 15 10.02 4.19 19.76
N ALA A 16 8.80 4.51 19.32
CA ALA A 16 8.05 3.69 18.39
C ALA A 16 8.79 3.50 17.06
N THR A 17 9.36 4.60 16.51
CA THR A 17 10.14 4.54 15.27
C THR A 17 11.38 3.66 15.41
N ALA A 18 12.11 3.79 16.53
CA ALA A 18 13.28 2.96 16.81
C ALA A 18 12.89 1.47 16.97
N ALA A 19 11.81 1.21 17.71
CA ALA A 19 11.28 -0.12 17.92
C ALA A 19 10.87 -0.78 16.60
N ILE A 20 10.11 -0.06 15.74
CA ILE A 20 9.71 -0.55 14.41
C ILE A 20 10.95 -0.86 13.56
N ARG A 21 11.93 0.05 13.52
CA ARG A 21 13.16 -0.15 12.73
C ARG A 21 13.94 -1.38 13.19
N ARG A 22 14.11 -1.54 14.51
CA ARG A 22 14.84 -2.67 15.06
C ARG A 22 14.09 -3.99 14.87
N TRP A 23 12.79 -3.99 15.13
CA TRP A 23 11.93 -5.16 15.00
C TRP A 23 11.83 -5.63 13.55
N MET A 24 11.41 -4.76 12.66
CA MET A 24 11.25 -5.07 11.24
C MET A 24 12.59 -5.38 10.55
N GLY A 25 13.70 -4.83 11.06
CA GLY A 25 15.06 -5.12 10.58
C GLY A 25 15.55 -6.54 10.82
N THR A 26 14.85 -7.32 11.65
CA THR A 26 15.18 -8.74 11.89
C THR A 26 14.58 -9.69 10.84
N LEU A 27 13.69 -9.19 9.98
CA LEU A 27 12.92 -10.03 9.06
C LEU A 27 13.73 -10.43 7.83
N ASP A 28 13.53 -11.69 7.39
CA ASP A 28 13.91 -12.12 6.04
C ASP A 28 12.84 -11.66 5.05
N CYS A 29 13.12 -10.53 4.38
CA CYS A 29 12.18 -9.90 3.47
C CYS A 29 12.50 -10.25 2.02
N LYS A 30 11.52 -10.83 1.30
CA LYS A 30 11.61 -11.10 -0.14
C LYS A 30 10.34 -10.64 -0.84
N ALA A 31 10.49 -10.26 -2.11
CA ALA A 31 9.38 -9.91 -2.97
C ALA A 31 9.47 -10.62 -4.31
N GLU A 32 8.30 -10.80 -4.91
CA GLU A 32 8.11 -11.14 -6.32
C GLU A 32 7.35 -9.99 -6.97
N PHE A 33 7.88 -9.47 -8.05
CA PHE A 33 7.32 -8.33 -8.76
C PHE A 33 6.81 -8.78 -10.14
N GLY A 34 5.56 -8.48 -10.45
CA GLY A 34 5.02 -8.60 -11.80
C GLY A 34 5.76 -7.69 -12.80
N ASP A 35 6.25 -6.55 -12.31
CA ASP A 35 7.17 -5.65 -12.99
C ASP A 35 8.13 -5.03 -11.94
N PRO A 36 9.44 -5.36 -11.98
CA PRO A 36 10.40 -4.82 -11.02
C PRO A 36 10.50 -3.28 -11.03
N THR A 37 10.14 -2.64 -12.14
CA THR A 37 10.22 -1.18 -12.28
C THR A 37 9.16 -0.44 -11.45
N VAL A 38 8.20 -1.14 -10.83
CA VAL A 38 7.24 -0.52 -9.90
C VAL A 38 7.84 -0.22 -8.54
N ASP A 39 8.99 -0.80 -8.19
CA ASP A 39 9.66 -0.49 -6.93
C ASP A 39 10.30 0.91 -7.00
N PRO A 40 9.96 1.86 -6.10
CA PRO A 40 10.50 3.22 -6.15
C PRO A 40 12.02 3.32 -6.04
N VAL A 41 12.70 2.27 -5.60
CA VAL A 41 14.17 2.23 -5.53
C VAL A 41 14.82 1.62 -6.77
N HIS A 42 14.03 1.08 -7.70
CA HIS A 42 14.55 0.48 -8.93
C HIS A 42 15.13 1.57 -9.85
N PRO A 43 16.31 1.37 -10.48
CA PRO A 43 16.94 2.40 -11.35
C PRO A 43 16.10 2.84 -12.54
N ALA A 44 15.27 1.93 -13.08
CA ALA A 44 14.36 2.20 -14.18
C ALA A 44 12.97 2.69 -13.74
N TYR A 45 12.78 2.97 -12.45
CA TYR A 45 11.51 3.52 -11.93
C TYR A 45 11.15 4.83 -12.64
N ARG A 46 9.89 4.97 -13.08
CA ARG A 46 9.35 6.18 -13.74
C ARG A 46 7.89 6.40 -13.35
N GLY A 47 7.53 7.67 -13.27
CA GLY A 47 6.16 8.13 -13.02
C GLY A 47 5.64 7.83 -11.61
N ALA A 48 4.65 8.60 -11.20
CA ALA A 48 3.95 8.39 -9.95
C ALA A 48 3.12 7.09 -9.97
N LYS A 49 2.93 6.48 -8.80
CA LYS A 49 2.09 5.28 -8.62
C LYS A 49 1.27 5.39 -7.35
N ILE A 50 0.12 4.70 -7.33
CA ILE A 50 -0.73 4.55 -6.15
C ILE A 50 -0.58 3.11 -5.66
N TYR A 51 0.12 2.92 -4.55
CA TYR A 51 0.31 1.62 -3.92
C TYR A 51 -0.84 1.31 -2.99
N VAL A 52 -1.45 0.12 -3.14
CA VAL A 52 -2.54 -0.34 -2.29
C VAL A 52 -2.21 -1.68 -1.64
N PHE A 53 -2.47 -1.79 -0.34
CA PHE A 53 -2.30 -3.00 0.46
C PHE A 53 -3.23 -2.94 1.68
N TRP A 54 -3.51 -4.09 2.30
CA TRP A 54 -4.39 -4.15 3.45
C TRP A 54 -3.78 -3.50 4.70
N HIS A 55 -4.61 -2.82 5.48
CA HIS A 55 -4.20 -2.11 6.69
C HIS A 55 -3.47 -3.00 7.70
N GLU A 56 -3.87 -4.26 7.81
CA GLU A 56 -3.27 -5.25 8.70
C GLU A 56 -1.76 -5.42 8.54
N ASN A 57 -1.20 -5.13 7.36
CA ASN A 57 0.21 -5.34 7.01
C ASN A 57 1.02 -4.04 6.85
N ILE A 58 0.51 -2.91 7.35
CA ILE A 58 1.10 -1.58 7.14
C ILE A 58 2.58 -1.45 7.56
N LEU A 59 3.05 -2.28 8.51
CA LEU A 59 4.41 -2.19 9.03
C LEU A 59 5.49 -2.48 7.99
N LEU A 60 5.23 -3.39 7.03
CA LEU A 60 6.25 -3.79 6.06
C LEU A 60 6.55 -2.67 5.05
N PRO A 61 5.58 -2.08 4.36
CA PRO A 61 5.83 -0.93 3.48
C PRO A 61 6.39 0.28 4.25
N LEU A 62 5.86 0.54 5.45
CA LEU A 62 6.33 1.63 6.31
C LEU A 62 7.82 1.48 6.64
N TYR A 63 8.29 0.26 6.90
CA TYR A 63 9.69 -0.01 7.17
C TYR A 63 10.58 0.08 5.92
N LEU A 64 10.15 -0.55 4.82
CA LEU A 64 11.00 -0.77 3.64
C LEU A 64 11.17 0.47 2.76
N ARG A 65 10.13 1.26 2.57
CA ARG A 65 10.10 2.31 1.53
C ARG A 65 9.93 3.71 2.07
N GLY A 66 10.39 3.95 3.29
CA GLY A 66 10.60 5.31 3.78
C GLY A 66 11.60 6.07 2.89
N HIS A 67 11.40 7.37 2.76
CA HIS A 67 12.20 8.25 1.88
C HIS A 67 12.09 7.95 0.37
N ALA A 68 11.11 7.16 -0.05
CA ALA A 68 10.83 6.84 -1.44
C ALA A 68 9.85 7.82 -2.11
N ASN A 69 9.72 9.04 -1.56
CA ASN A 69 8.77 10.07 -2.02
C ASN A 69 7.31 9.54 -2.08
N ILE A 70 6.90 8.84 -1.03
CA ILE A 70 5.56 8.28 -0.88
C ILE A 70 4.78 9.09 0.13
N SER A 71 3.59 9.56 -0.22
CA SER A 71 2.64 10.18 0.70
C SER A 71 1.55 9.19 1.08
N MET A 72 1.24 9.09 2.38
CA MET A 72 0.17 8.23 2.89
C MET A 72 -1.04 9.04 3.34
N LEU A 73 -2.23 8.48 3.11
CA LEU A 73 -3.48 9.05 3.60
C LEU A 73 -3.72 8.57 5.04
N LEU A 74 -3.79 9.50 5.98
CA LEU A 74 -4.12 9.22 7.38
C LEU A 74 -5.44 9.86 7.79
N SER A 75 -6.15 9.21 8.72
CA SER A 75 -7.36 9.75 9.34
C SER A 75 -7.09 11.06 10.10
N ARG A 76 -8.13 11.91 10.21
CA ARG A 76 -8.08 13.17 10.99
C ARG A 76 -8.20 12.97 12.51
N HIS A 77 -8.39 11.76 13.02
CA HIS A 77 -8.50 11.52 14.46
C HIS A 77 -7.22 11.88 15.23
N GLN A 78 -7.38 12.31 16.49
CA GLN A 78 -6.26 12.74 17.34
C GLN A 78 -5.22 11.63 17.58
N ASP A 79 -5.65 10.37 17.62
CA ASP A 79 -4.76 9.21 17.79
C ASP A 79 -3.79 9.04 16.60
N ALA A 80 -4.12 9.64 15.44
CA ALA A 80 -3.24 9.68 14.29
C ALA A 80 -2.03 10.63 14.45
N ASN A 81 -1.91 11.40 15.54
CA ASN A 81 -0.79 12.33 15.71
C ASN A 81 0.54 11.61 15.94
N ILE A 82 0.53 10.52 16.70
CA ILE A 82 1.72 9.67 16.91
C ILE A 82 2.07 8.98 15.59
N LEU A 83 1.07 8.41 14.90
CA LEU A 83 1.29 7.75 13.62
C LEU A 83 1.80 8.71 12.54
N ASP A 84 1.29 9.94 12.48
CA ASP A 84 1.80 11.00 11.58
C ASP A 84 3.29 11.27 11.84
N ARG A 85 3.68 11.47 13.10
CA ARG A 85 5.08 11.67 13.43
C ARG A 85 5.95 10.47 13.09
N VAL A 86 5.50 9.26 13.44
CA VAL A 86 6.22 8.02 13.09
C VAL A 86 6.37 7.92 11.57
N ALA A 87 5.31 8.14 10.80
CA ALA A 87 5.35 8.10 9.34
C ALA A 87 6.37 9.10 8.76
N ARG A 88 6.34 10.35 9.25
CA ARG A 88 7.33 11.37 8.83
C ARG A 88 8.75 11.01 9.24
N MET A 89 8.96 10.48 10.45
CA MET A 89 10.28 10.01 10.90
C MET A 89 10.77 8.79 10.11
N MET A 90 9.84 8.00 9.57
CA MET A 90 10.14 6.92 8.63
C MET A 90 10.37 7.43 7.21
N GLY A 91 10.09 8.71 6.91
CA GLY A 91 10.37 9.38 5.64
C GLY A 91 9.19 9.44 4.67
N PHE A 92 7.96 9.26 5.17
CA PHE A 92 6.74 9.41 4.37
C PHE A 92 6.20 10.83 4.42
N GLY A 93 5.59 11.28 3.31
CA GLY A 93 4.65 12.38 3.32
C GLY A 93 3.34 11.94 3.98
N VAL A 94 2.59 12.87 4.56
CA VAL A 94 1.30 12.57 5.17
C VAL A 94 0.26 13.55 4.67
N VAL A 95 -0.85 13.03 4.18
CA VAL A 95 -2.09 13.76 3.86
C VAL A 95 -3.15 13.39 4.89
N ARG A 96 -3.78 14.39 5.48
CA ARG A 96 -4.84 14.19 6.47
C ARG A 96 -6.21 14.31 5.84
N GLY A 97 -6.97 13.22 5.78
CA GLY A 97 -8.31 13.22 5.20
C GLY A 97 -9.15 12.01 5.57
N SER A 98 -10.42 12.06 5.22
CA SER A 98 -11.31 10.90 5.25
C SER A 98 -12.30 10.98 4.10
N THR A 99 -12.81 9.83 3.66
CA THR A 99 -13.83 9.72 2.61
C THR A 99 -15.16 10.38 2.98
N PHE A 100 -15.42 10.62 4.27
CA PHE A 100 -16.71 11.14 4.75
C PHE A 100 -16.71 12.62 5.16
N HIS A 101 -15.56 13.19 5.56
CA HIS A 101 -15.47 14.59 5.98
C HIS A 101 -14.23 15.24 5.39
N GLY A 102 -14.43 16.24 4.55
CA GLY A 102 -13.35 16.96 3.87
C GLY A 102 -12.73 16.19 2.71
N GLY A 103 -13.48 15.27 2.07
CA GLY A 103 -13.02 14.45 0.94
C GLY A 103 -12.49 15.28 -0.23
N SER A 104 -13.13 16.41 -0.55
CA SER A 104 -12.66 17.32 -1.62
C SER A 104 -11.30 17.95 -1.30
N ALA A 105 -11.08 18.37 -0.05
CA ALA A 105 -9.79 18.95 0.37
C ALA A 105 -8.68 17.89 0.40
N ALA A 106 -9.00 16.70 0.89
CA ALA A 106 -8.05 15.58 0.88
C ALA A 106 -7.73 15.12 -0.55
N LEU A 107 -8.74 15.07 -1.42
CA LEU A 107 -8.56 14.76 -2.84
C LEU A 107 -7.63 15.77 -3.51
N ARG A 108 -7.87 17.07 -3.30
CA ARG A 108 -7.02 18.14 -3.82
C ARG A 108 -5.56 18.00 -3.33
N GLU A 109 -5.35 17.80 -2.02
CA GLU A 109 -4.00 17.61 -1.48
C GLU A 109 -3.35 16.33 -2.03
N LEU A 110 -4.11 15.23 -2.20
CA LEU A 110 -3.61 14.01 -2.83
C LEU A 110 -3.23 14.24 -4.30
N THR A 111 -4.02 15.03 -5.05
CA THR A 111 -3.70 15.43 -6.43
C THR A 111 -2.39 16.21 -6.49
N GLU A 112 -2.22 17.22 -5.62
CA GLU A 112 -0.99 18.01 -5.54
C GLU A 112 0.22 17.12 -5.17
N ARG A 113 0.06 16.17 -4.27
CA ARG A 113 1.11 15.22 -3.88
C ARG A 113 1.44 14.22 -4.98
N ALA A 114 0.42 13.75 -5.69
CA ALA A 114 0.59 12.82 -6.80
C ALA A 114 1.38 13.42 -7.97
N ALA A 115 1.27 14.72 -8.18
CA ALA A 115 2.05 15.42 -9.20
C ALA A 115 3.57 15.38 -8.96
N VAL A 116 4.00 15.20 -7.70
CA VAL A 116 5.42 15.25 -7.31
C VAL A 116 5.94 13.94 -6.68
N GLY A 117 5.09 12.92 -6.52
CA GLY A 117 5.49 11.68 -5.86
C GLY A 117 4.44 10.59 -5.90
N ASN A 118 4.68 9.57 -5.12
CA ASN A 118 3.82 8.41 -5.00
C ASN A 118 2.77 8.58 -3.91
N LEU A 119 1.68 7.85 -4.04
CA LEU A 119 0.68 7.73 -2.99
C LEU A 119 0.66 6.29 -2.45
N THR A 120 0.30 6.15 -1.18
CA THR A 120 -0.03 4.84 -0.61
C THR A 120 -1.33 4.93 0.17
N ILE A 121 -2.19 3.94 -0.03
CA ILE A 121 -3.54 3.88 0.52
C ILE A 121 -3.80 2.48 1.05
N THR A 122 -4.28 2.39 2.29
CA THR A 122 -4.90 1.19 2.84
C THR A 122 -6.40 1.25 2.55
N PRO A 123 -6.88 0.50 1.53
CA PRO A 123 -8.20 0.74 0.96
C PRO A 123 -9.35 0.26 1.86
N ASP A 124 -9.08 -0.56 2.85
CA ASP A 124 -10.03 -0.95 3.90
C ASP A 124 -10.17 0.13 5.00
N GLY A 125 -9.35 1.18 4.94
CA GLY A 125 -9.44 2.34 5.82
C GLY A 125 -9.22 2.04 7.30
N PRO A 126 -9.32 3.06 8.17
CA PRO A 126 -9.00 2.90 9.60
C PRO A 126 -10.12 2.25 10.42
N ARG A 127 -11.28 1.99 9.84
CA ARG A 127 -12.47 1.42 10.52
C ARG A 127 -12.94 0.11 9.91
N GLY A 128 -12.37 -0.30 8.78
CA GLY A 128 -12.79 -1.49 8.08
C GLY A 128 -14.13 -1.36 7.33
N PRO A 129 -14.73 -2.47 7.00
CA PRO A 129 -14.39 -3.83 7.42
C PRO A 129 -13.09 -4.35 6.78
N ARG A 130 -12.44 -5.28 7.49
CA ARG A 130 -11.16 -5.88 7.08
C ARG A 130 -11.25 -6.47 5.67
N ARG A 131 -10.22 -6.18 4.85
CA ARG A 131 -10.07 -6.66 3.46
C ARG A 131 -11.29 -6.34 2.56
N ARG A 132 -11.95 -5.21 2.81
CA ARG A 132 -12.98 -4.65 1.93
C ARG A 132 -12.49 -3.34 1.35
N LEU A 133 -12.35 -3.31 0.05
CA LEU A 133 -11.77 -2.17 -0.66
C LEU A 133 -12.81 -1.05 -0.83
N ALA A 134 -12.53 0.12 -0.27
CA ALA A 134 -13.31 1.32 -0.55
C ALA A 134 -12.97 1.89 -1.94
N PRO A 135 -13.94 2.49 -2.66
CA PRO A 135 -13.75 2.92 -4.05
C PRO A 135 -12.73 4.05 -4.24
N GLY A 136 -12.31 4.72 -3.17
CA GLY A 136 -11.49 5.93 -3.23
C GLY A 136 -10.17 5.79 -3.99
N CYS A 137 -9.46 4.66 -3.87
CA CYS A 137 -8.20 4.45 -4.59
C CYS A 137 -8.43 4.25 -6.09
N VAL A 138 -9.52 3.58 -6.50
CA VAL A 138 -9.90 3.41 -7.90
C VAL A 138 -10.34 4.75 -8.51
N TYR A 139 -11.17 5.50 -7.79
CA TYR A 139 -11.57 6.85 -8.19
C TYR A 139 -10.36 7.77 -8.39
N LEU A 140 -9.41 7.76 -7.46
CA LEU A 140 -8.16 8.53 -7.60
C LEU A 140 -7.35 8.12 -8.82
N ALA A 141 -7.18 6.82 -9.05
CA ALA A 141 -6.43 6.30 -10.19
C ALA A 141 -7.09 6.70 -11.52
N SER A 142 -8.43 6.60 -11.61
CA SER A 142 -9.21 7.02 -12.77
C SER A 142 -9.11 8.53 -13.01
N THR A 143 -9.26 9.35 -11.95
CA THR A 143 -9.25 10.82 -12.08
C THR A 143 -7.85 11.35 -12.38
N LEU A 144 -6.81 10.82 -11.74
CA LEU A 144 -5.44 11.31 -11.87
C LEU A 144 -4.66 10.64 -13.00
N GLN A 145 -5.19 9.59 -13.59
CA GLN A 145 -4.54 8.74 -14.61
C GLN A 145 -3.18 8.23 -14.12
N ILE A 146 -3.10 7.90 -12.82
CA ILE A 146 -1.93 7.33 -12.18
C ILE A 146 -2.19 5.84 -11.94
N PRO A 147 -1.30 4.93 -12.40
CA PRO A 147 -1.53 3.50 -12.26
C PRO A 147 -1.55 3.06 -10.79
N LEU A 148 -2.46 2.11 -10.48
CA LEU A 148 -2.50 1.38 -9.22
C LEU A 148 -1.46 0.25 -9.22
N VAL A 149 -0.87 0.00 -8.06
CA VAL A 149 -0.02 -1.17 -7.81
C VAL A 149 -0.55 -1.89 -6.59
N ALA A 150 -1.08 -3.09 -6.79
CA ALA A 150 -1.57 -3.93 -5.71
C ALA A 150 -0.42 -4.71 -5.07
N MET A 151 -0.36 -4.71 -3.73
CA MET A 151 0.70 -5.36 -2.97
C MET A 151 0.10 -6.36 -1.99
N GLY A 152 0.19 -7.66 -2.32
CA GLY A 152 -0.08 -8.73 -1.37
C GLY A 152 1.08 -8.91 -0.41
N LEU A 153 0.82 -8.86 0.89
CA LEU A 153 1.84 -8.93 1.93
C LEU A 153 1.52 -10.06 2.90
N GLY A 154 2.52 -10.82 3.29
CA GLY A 154 2.37 -11.95 4.21
C GLY A 154 3.55 -12.11 5.15
N TYR A 155 3.28 -12.69 6.33
CA TYR A 155 4.29 -13.02 7.33
C TYR A 155 4.17 -14.48 7.76
N ASP A 156 5.29 -15.10 8.12
CA ASP A 156 5.29 -16.44 8.71
C ASP A 156 4.74 -16.38 10.15
N ARG A 157 3.56 -16.96 10.35
CA ARG A 157 2.90 -17.09 11.66
C ARG A 157 2.94 -15.82 12.51
N PRO A 158 2.42 -14.67 12.02
CA PRO A 158 2.44 -13.42 12.77
C PRO A 158 1.60 -13.49 14.06
N TYR A 159 1.89 -12.61 15.01
CA TYR A 159 0.94 -12.31 16.07
C TYR A 159 -0.22 -11.51 15.45
N ARG A 160 -1.45 -12.00 15.63
CA ARG A 160 -2.65 -11.31 15.17
C ARG A 160 -3.43 -10.76 16.35
N PHE A 161 -3.65 -9.45 16.35
CA PHE A 161 -4.39 -8.78 17.41
C PHE A 161 -5.91 -8.91 17.20
N GLY A 162 -6.69 -8.79 18.29
CA GLY A 162 -8.15 -8.77 18.25
C GLY A 162 -8.75 -7.45 17.76
N THR A 163 -8.05 -6.70 16.92
CA THR A 163 -8.51 -5.46 16.29
C THR A 163 -9.40 -5.75 15.08
N TRP A 164 -10.16 -4.75 14.61
CA TRP A 164 -11.04 -4.88 13.44
C TRP A 164 -10.31 -5.41 12.20
N ASP A 165 -9.05 -5.00 12.00
CA ASP A 165 -8.19 -5.40 10.87
C ASP A 165 -7.40 -6.69 11.13
N ARG A 166 -7.47 -7.25 12.36
CA ARG A 166 -6.60 -8.35 12.78
C ARG A 166 -5.12 -8.05 12.52
N PHE A 167 -4.69 -6.84 12.93
CA PHE A 167 -3.35 -6.33 12.72
C PHE A 167 -2.28 -7.41 12.89
N ALA A 168 -1.41 -7.54 11.89
CA ALA A 168 -0.40 -8.58 11.83
C ALA A 168 0.97 -8.04 12.26
N LEU A 169 1.43 -8.43 13.45
CA LEU A 169 2.79 -8.15 13.90
C LEU A 169 3.68 -9.35 13.56
N PRO A 170 4.67 -9.21 12.67
CA PRO A 170 5.55 -10.31 12.32
C PRO A 170 6.39 -10.73 13.53
N ARG A 171 6.73 -12.02 13.63
CA ARG A 171 7.67 -12.49 14.63
C ARG A 171 9.08 -12.04 14.27
N PRO A 172 9.93 -11.67 15.24
CA PRO A 172 11.35 -11.41 14.95
C PRO A 172 11.99 -12.60 14.25
N TRP A 173 12.94 -12.34 13.35
CA TRP A 173 13.67 -13.33 12.55
C TRP A 173 12.79 -14.28 11.72
N SER A 174 11.53 -13.91 11.49
CA SER A 174 10.63 -14.64 10.62
C SER A 174 10.66 -14.13 9.18
N ARG A 175 9.97 -14.85 8.31
CA ARG A 175 9.84 -14.49 6.90
C ARG A 175 8.74 -13.46 6.68
N ALA A 176 9.05 -12.43 5.88
CA ALA A 176 8.09 -11.49 5.31
C ALA A 176 8.15 -11.60 3.79
N ARG A 177 6.99 -11.69 3.15
CA ARG A 177 6.88 -11.87 1.70
C ARG A 177 5.94 -10.83 1.11
N ALA A 178 6.29 -10.36 -0.07
CA ALA A 178 5.47 -9.44 -0.86
C ALA A 178 5.29 -9.98 -2.28
N ILE A 179 4.07 -9.94 -2.80
CA ILE A 179 3.79 -10.19 -4.20
C ILE A 179 3.17 -8.91 -4.74
N VAL A 180 3.81 -8.32 -5.73
CA VAL A 180 3.48 -6.99 -6.22
C VAL A 180 3.03 -7.10 -7.67
N SER A 181 1.84 -6.58 -7.97
CA SER A 181 1.27 -6.57 -9.33
C SER A 181 2.10 -5.74 -10.30
N ARG A 182 1.86 -5.92 -11.59
CA ARG A 182 2.19 -4.91 -12.59
C ARG A 182 1.42 -3.62 -12.32
N PRO A 183 1.85 -2.46 -12.87
CA PRO A 183 1.10 -1.22 -12.75
C PRO A 183 -0.25 -1.37 -13.50
N LEU A 184 -1.37 -1.14 -12.80
CA LEU A 184 -2.72 -1.29 -13.32
C LEU A 184 -3.21 0.04 -13.87
N ALA A 185 -3.54 0.11 -15.15
CA ALA A 185 -4.21 1.25 -15.75
C ALA A 185 -5.70 1.19 -15.46
N ILE A 186 -6.23 2.23 -14.82
CA ILE A 186 -7.66 2.42 -14.60
C ILE A 186 -8.16 3.43 -15.63
N PRO A 187 -9.21 3.11 -16.41
CA PRO A 187 -9.75 4.02 -17.41
C PRO A 187 -10.18 5.36 -16.80
N PRO A 188 -10.05 6.48 -17.56
CA PRO A 188 -10.60 7.75 -17.13
C PRO A 188 -12.13 7.75 -17.15
N ASP A 189 -12.71 8.74 -16.50
CA ASP A 189 -14.13 9.09 -16.58
C ASP A 189 -15.11 7.94 -16.34
N LEU A 190 -14.73 7.01 -15.45
CA LEU A 190 -15.58 5.90 -15.06
C LEU A 190 -16.83 6.43 -14.33
N ASP A 191 -17.99 5.95 -14.76
CA ASP A 191 -19.24 6.11 -14.03
C ASP A 191 -19.25 5.28 -12.72
N ARG A 192 -20.34 5.35 -11.98
CA ARG A 192 -20.47 4.62 -10.71
C ARG A 192 -20.35 3.11 -10.88
N ALA A 193 -20.92 2.56 -11.95
CA ALA A 193 -20.86 1.12 -12.23
C ALA A 193 -19.44 0.71 -12.63
N GLY A 194 -18.76 1.48 -13.47
CA GLY A 194 -17.37 1.26 -13.85
C GLY A 194 -16.42 1.33 -12.66
N ILE A 195 -16.60 2.30 -11.74
CA ILE A 195 -15.84 2.38 -10.50
C ILE A 195 -16.06 1.13 -9.64
N GLU A 196 -17.31 0.64 -9.52
CA GLU A 196 -17.61 -0.55 -8.71
C GLU A 196 -17.02 -1.83 -9.32
N THR A 197 -17.10 -2.00 -10.62
CA THR A 197 -16.47 -3.12 -11.33
C THR A 197 -14.95 -3.16 -11.08
N HIS A 198 -14.27 -2.03 -11.25
CA HIS A 198 -12.82 -1.95 -11.03
C HIS A 198 -12.48 -2.10 -9.54
N ARG A 199 -13.31 -1.55 -8.63
CA ARG A 199 -13.16 -1.74 -7.19
C ARG A 199 -13.17 -3.23 -6.82
N ALA A 200 -14.18 -3.95 -7.29
CA ALA A 200 -14.33 -5.37 -7.02
C ALA A 200 -13.18 -6.20 -7.63
N GLY A 201 -12.73 -5.84 -8.84
CA GLY A 201 -11.57 -6.48 -9.47
C GLY A 201 -10.28 -6.26 -8.70
N VAL A 202 -9.99 -5.02 -8.27
CA VAL A 202 -8.80 -4.70 -7.45
C VAL A 202 -8.87 -5.39 -6.09
N GLU A 203 -10.06 -5.44 -5.45
CA GLU A 203 -10.26 -6.16 -4.19
C GLU A 203 -9.92 -7.64 -4.33
N ARG A 204 -10.42 -8.29 -5.39
CA ARG A 204 -10.16 -9.71 -5.69
C ARG A 204 -8.67 -9.97 -5.94
N LEU A 205 -8.03 -9.14 -6.75
CA LEU A 205 -6.59 -9.23 -7.00
C LEU A 205 -5.79 -9.08 -5.71
N LEU A 206 -6.07 -8.04 -4.92
CA LEU A 206 -5.35 -7.77 -3.69
C LEU A 206 -5.52 -8.88 -2.65
N ALA A 207 -6.72 -9.47 -2.55
CA ALA A 207 -6.98 -10.63 -1.70
C ALA A 207 -6.14 -11.83 -2.16
N HIS A 208 -6.18 -12.16 -3.46
CA HIS A 208 -5.40 -13.26 -4.05
C HIS A 208 -3.89 -13.10 -3.80
N LEU A 209 -3.33 -11.93 -4.08
CA LEU A 209 -1.90 -11.64 -3.86
C LEU A 209 -1.55 -11.75 -2.37
N SER A 210 -2.43 -11.31 -1.47
CA SER A 210 -2.20 -11.38 -0.03
C SER A 210 -2.20 -12.82 0.46
N ASP A 211 -3.16 -13.63 0.04
CA ASP A 211 -3.23 -15.04 0.42
C ASP A 211 -2.02 -15.83 -0.14
N ALA A 212 -1.60 -15.54 -1.37
CA ALA A 212 -0.41 -16.13 -1.97
C ALA A 212 0.87 -15.72 -1.24
N ALA A 213 0.98 -14.47 -0.78
CA ALA A 213 2.11 -13.99 0.00
C ALA A 213 2.15 -14.62 1.42
N GLU A 214 0.99 -14.79 2.07
CA GLU A 214 0.89 -15.47 3.36
C GLU A 214 1.28 -16.94 3.25
N GLN A 215 0.80 -17.65 2.22
CA GLN A 215 1.17 -19.04 1.94
C GLN A 215 2.68 -19.15 1.67
N TRP A 216 3.24 -18.27 0.85
CA TRP A 216 4.67 -18.26 0.57
C TRP A 216 5.50 -17.99 1.83
N ALA A 217 5.12 -17.03 2.67
CA ALA A 217 5.79 -16.74 3.93
C ALA A 217 5.79 -17.97 4.86
N THR A 218 4.64 -18.66 4.94
CA THR A 218 4.49 -19.85 5.80
C THR A 218 5.26 -21.05 5.27
N ALA A 219 5.14 -21.36 3.98
CA ALA A 219 5.83 -22.48 3.35
C ALA A 219 7.35 -22.29 3.31
N GLY A 220 7.82 -21.04 3.16
CA GLY A 220 9.25 -20.73 3.05
C GLY A 220 9.91 -21.27 1.79
N THR A 221 9.12 -21.70 0.80
CA THR A 221 9.61 -22.22 -0.47
C THR A 221 10.36 -21.15 -1.26
N ARG A 222 11.32 -21.56 -2.09
CA ARG A 222 12.00 -20.66 -3.01
C ARG A 222 11.14 -20.46 -4.26
N ARG A 223 10.98 -19.19 -4.70
CA ARG A 223 10.34 -18.85 -5.96
C ARG A 223 11.38 -18.41 -6.98
N ARG A 224 11.10 -18.66 -8.28
CA ARG A 224 12.05 -18.41 -9.37
C ARG A 224 12.47 -16.96 -9.46
N ASP A 225 11.50 -16.04 -9.32
CA ASP A 225 11.69 -14.61 -9.53
C ASP A 225 11.73 -13.82 -8.21
N GLU A 226 12.01 -14.53 -7.09
CA GLU A 226 12.13 -13.89 -5.78
C GLU A 226 13.36 -12.99 -5.70
N GLN A 227 13.15 -11.80 -5.14
CA GLN A 227 14.20 -10.83 -4.88
C GLN A 227 14.27 -10.52 -3.39
N VAL A 228 15.49 -10.42 -2.85
CA VAL A 228 15.69 -9.92 -1.49
C VAL A 228 15.42 -8.43 -1.48
N ILE A 229 14.45 -7.99 -0.67
CA ILE A 229 14.15 -6.57 -0.50
C ILE A 229 14.76 -6.04 0.79
N ARG A 230 15.44 -4.93 0.70
CA ARG A 230 16.06 -4.26 1.84
C ARG A 230 15.53 -2.84 1.98
N LYS A 231 15.65 -2.30 3.18
CA LYS A 231 15.45 -0.88 3.41
C LYS A 231 16.58 -0.11 2.74
N GLU A 232 16.24 0.64 1.69
CA GLU A 232 17.20 1.47 1.00
C GLU A 232 16.77 2.94 1.06
N PRO A 233 17.73 3.88 1.29
CA PRO A 233 17.45 5.29 1.16
C PRO A 233 17.31 5.64 -0.33
N SER A 234 16.12 6.05 -0.74
CA SER A 234 15.88 6.39 -2.14
C SER A 234 16.42 7.78 -2.48
N ARG A 235 17.55 7.83 -3.18
CA ARG A 235 17.98 9.01 -3.94
C ARG A 235 17.32 9.05 -5.33
N VAL A 236 16.86 7.93 -5.84
CA VAL A 236 16.32 7.73 -7.19
C VAL A 236 14.87 8.20 -7.30
N ALA A 237 14.03 7.91 -6.32
CA ALA A 237 12.60 8.19 -6.37
C ALA A 237 12.25 9.69 -6.49
N ARG A 238 13.07 10.59 -5.98
CA ARG A 238 12.83 12.05 -6.09
C ARG A 238 12.95 12.58 -7.53
N ARG A 239 13.80 11.97 -8.37
CA ARG A 239 13.98 12.38 -9.77
C ARG A 239 13.00 11.67 -10.71
N ALA A 240 12.67 10.42 -10.43
CA ALA A 240 11.89 9.57 -11.32
C ALA A 240 10.38 9.86 -11.30
N ALA A 241 9.85 10.35 -10.17
CA ALA A 241 8.41 10.65 -10.03
C ALA A 241 7.95 11.81 -10.93
N ALA A 242 8.86 12.70 -11.33
CA ALA A 242 8.56 13.84 -12.22
C ALA A 242 8.46 13.46 -13.71
N CYS A 243 8.84 12.25 -14.09
CA CYS A 243 8.74 11.78 -15.48
C CYS A 243 7.45 10.99 -15.69
N ALA A 244 6.82 11.14 -16.86
CA ALA A 244 5.71 10.28 -17.24
C ALA A 244 6.17 8.81 -17.22
N GLY A 245 5.39 7.97 -16.53
CA GLY A 245 5.65 6.53 -16.47
C GLY A 245 5.04 5.81 -17.67
N PRO A 246 5.45 4.54 -17.92
CA PRO A 246 4.79 3.71 -18.90
C PRO A 246 3.32 3.52 -18.54
N ALA A 247 2.47 3.41 -19.54
CA ALA A 247 1.08 3.01 -19.35
C ALA A 247 1.03 1.66 -18.64
N GLY A 248 0.15 1.52 -17.67
CA GLY A 248 -0.06 0.25 -16.97
C GLY A 248 -0.76 -0.77 -17.85
N VAL A 249 -0.85 -2.02 -17.38
CA VAL A 249 -1.68 -3.06 -17.98
C VAL A 249 -3.14 -2.85 -17.56
N SER A 250 -4.09 -3.33 -18.36
CA SER A 250 -5.50 -3.31 -17.95
C SER A 250 -5.72 -4.24 -16.74
N LEU A 251 -6.66 -3.89 -15.87
CA LEU A 251 -7.01 -4.72 -14.72
C LEU A 251 -7.44 -6.13 -15.16
N ALA A 252 -8.19 -6.24 -16.25
CA ALA A 252 -8.61 -7.53 -16.80
C ALA A 252 -7.40 -8.41 -17.18
N ALA A 253 -6.39 -7.84 -17.85
CA ALA A 253 -5.19 -8.57 -18.22
C ALA A 253 -4.36 -9.03 -17.00
N GLU A 254 -4.35 -8.25 -15.94
CA GLU A 254 -3.68 -8.65 -14.69
C GLU A 254 -4.44 -9.76 -13.98
N LEU A 255 -5.76 -9.63 -13.86
CA LEU A 255 -6.61 -10.68 -13.27
C LEU A 255 -6.47 -12.00 -14.01
N THR A 256 -6.54 -12.00 -15.35
CA THR A 256 -6.37 -13.20 -16.17
C THR A 256 -5.02 -13.88 -15.92
N GLN A 257 -3.93 -13.12 -15.73
CA GLN A 257 -2.61 -13.69 -15.41
C GLN A 257 -2.64 -14.48 -14.08
N HIS A 258 -3.52 -14.12 -13.16
CA HIS A 258 -3.71 -14.80 -11.88
C HIS A 258 -4.87 -15.81 -11.89
N GLY A 259 -5.45 -16.12 -13.06
CA GLY A 259 -6.60 -17.02 -13.18
C GLY A 259 -7.88 -16.45 -12.56
N LEU A 260 -8.02 -15.14 -12.54
CA LEU A 260 -9.16 -14.41 -12.01
C LEU A 260 -9.89 -13.66 -13.12
N ASP A 261 -11.22 -13.58 -13.02
CA ASP A 261 -12.04 -12.81 -13.95
C ASP A 261 -12.37 -11.43 -13.40
N LEU A 262 -12.56 -10.46 -14.31
CA LEU A 262 -13.11 -9.16 -13.95
C LEU A 262 -14.58 -9.36 -13.54
N PRO A 263 -14.96 -9.00 -12.29
CA PRO A 263 -16.35 -9.16 -11.86
C PRO A 263 -17.27 -8.18 -12.58
N ASP A 264 -18.56 -8.56 -12.69
CA ASP A 264 -19.60 -7.64 -13.11
C ASP A 264 -19.82 -6.52 -12.05
N ALA A 265 -20.67 -5.53 -12.37
CA ALA A 265 -20.96 -4.42 -11.47
C ALA A 265 -21.62 -4.86 -10.15
N GLU A 266 -22.14 -6.08 -10.07
CA GLU A 266 -22.71 -6.69 -8.87
C GLU A 266 -21.69 -7.52 -8.09
N GLY A 267 -20.44 -7.59 -8.56
CA GLY A 267 -19.34 -8.32 -7.91
C GLY A 267 -19.36 -9.84 -8.14
N ARG A 268 -20.19 -10.32 -9.06
CA ARG A 268 -20.23 -11.73 -9.46
C ARG A 268 -19.13 -12.03 -10.49
N SER A 269 -18.58 -13.24 -10.46
CA SER A 269 -17.69 -13.71 -11.51
C SER A 269 -18.53 -14.03 -12.76
N ALA A 270 -18.09 -13.59 -13.92
CA ALA A 270 -18.63 -14.11 -15.17
C ALA A 270 -18.34 -15.61 -15.21
N ALA A 271 -19.40 -16.41 -15.31
CA ALA A 271 -19.32 -17.88 -15.36
C ALA A 271 -18.78 -18.37 -16.71
#